data_3ea579a1be5be1c6d5278104261017f2
#
_entry.id   3ea579a1be5be1c6d5278104261017f2
#
_cell.length_a   1.000
_cell.length_b   1.000
_cell.length_c   1.000
_cell.angle_alpha   90.00
_cell.angle_beta   90.00
_cell.angle_gamma   90.00
#
_symmetry.space_group_name_H-M   'P 1'
#
loop_
_entity.id
_entity.type
_entity.pdbx_description
1 polymer ?
#
loop_
_entity_poly.entity_id
_entity_poly.type
_entity_poly.pdbx_seq_one_letter_code
_entity_poly.pdbx_strand_id
1 'polypeptide(L)'
;MAKTSRDAARHIREWSEFFHDAHVVADAVVEEFIKRHRKNKYLRQSLRRFITNGIVQRKEGKFSVTPKGFIYLLKRLRNTVHTKKWDGKWRLVSFDVPVRSDEKRQQLRYFLKRFGFHQLQKSVYVCPSHMSEEFWKLIVEYDLEGYCKVMLVEIIEGDEELRRIFKLPQA
;
A
#
# COMPACT_ATOMS: atom_id res chain seq x y z
N MET A 1 -3.63 17.91 26.50
CA MET A 1 -3.94 16.77 25.62
C MET A 1 -4.46 17.11 24.21
N ALA A 2 -4.59 18.38 23.85
CA ALA A 2 -5.07 18.81 22.51
C ALA A 2 -3.98 18.94 21.42
N LYS A 3 -2.70 18.78 21.77
CA LYS A 3 -1.55 18.97 20.87
C LYS A 3 -1.37 17.80 19.88
N THR A 4 -1.62 16.58 20.32
CA THR A 4 -1.43 15.34 19.53
C THR A 4 -2.40 15.18 18.36
N SER A 5 -3.63 15.67 18.46
CA SER A 5 -4.62 15.57 17.37
C SER A 5 -4.33 16.54 16.22
N ARG A 6 -3.84 17.76 16.52
CA ARG A 6 -3.47 18.76 15.49
C ARG A 6 -2.20 18.37 14.73
N ASP A 7 -1.23 17.77 15.41
CA ASP A 7 0.01 17.30 14.79
C ASP A 7 -0.24 16.10 13.87
N ALA A 8 -1.13 15.19 14.25
CA ALA A 8 -1.55 14.09 13.40
C ALA A 8 -2.29 14.58 12.15
N ALA A 9 -3.22 15.53 12.30
CA ALA A 9 -3.95 16.10 11.15
C ALA A 9 -3.04 16.88 10.21
N ARG A 10 -2.02 17.59 10.73
CA ARG A 10 -1.01 18.27 9.92
C ARG A 10 -0.14 17.27 9.16
N HIS A 11 0.32 16.21 9.80
CA HIS A 11 1.10 15.14 9.18
C HIS A 11 0.33 14.45 8.06
N ILE A 12 -0.93 14.14 8.28
CA ILE A 12 -1.81 13.54 7.27
C ILE A 12 -1.95 14.47 6.06
N ARG A 13 -2.07 15.78 6.26
CA ARG A 13 -2.18 16.76 5.18
C ARG A 13 -0.88 16.87 4.37
N GLU A 14 0.27 17.01 5.04
CA GLU A 14 1.59 17.05 4.41
C GLU A 14 1.86 15.79 3.57
N TRP A 15 1.48 14.61 4.08
CA TRP A 15 1.58 13.36 3.35
C TRP A 15 0.61 13.28 2.16
N SER A 16 -0.61 13.79 2.32
CA SER A 16 -1.59 13.84 1.23
C SER A 16 -1.11 14.71 0.07
N GLU A 17 -0.52 15.86 0.35
CA GLU A 17 0.06 16.76 -0.65
C GLU A 17 1.26 16.13 -1.35
N PHE A 18 2.19 15.54 -0.59
CA PHE A 18 3.34 14.81 -1.14
C PHE A 18 2.90 13.68 -2.09
N PHE A 19 1.87 12.93 -1.73
CA PHE A 19 1.37 11.83 -2.56
C PHE A 19 0.60 12.30 -3.78
N HIS A 20 -0.10 13.42 -3.69
CA HIS A 20 -0.70 14.03 -4.87
C HIS A 20 0.37 14.38 -5.90
N ASP A 21 1.45 14.99 -5.47
CA ASP A 21 2.58 15.35 -6.32
C ASP A 21 3.30 14.12 -6.88
N ALA A 22 3.49 13.08 -6.07
CA ALA A 22 4.09 11.82 -6.52
C ALA A 22 3.23 11.10 -7.57
N HIS A 23 1.90 11.18 -7.46
CA HIS A 23 0.99 10.62 -8.47
C HIS A 23 1.06 11.40 -9.79
N VAL A 24 1.13 12.72 -9.72
CA VAL A 24 1.31 13.60 -10.89
C VAL A 24 2.64 13.28 -11.59
N VAL A 25 3.72 13.09 -10.82
CA VAL A 25 5.03 12.70 -11.37
C VAL A 25 4.98 11.31 -12.00
N ALA A 26 4.33 10.34 -11.37
CA ALA A 26 4.19 8.99 -11.91
C ALA A 26 3.40 8.98 -13.22
N ASP A 27 2.32 9.74 -13.31
CA ASP A 27 1.52 9.87 -14.52
C ASP A 27 2.33 10.56 -15.64
N ALA A 28 3.09 11.60 -15.33
CA ALA A 28 3.95 12.30 -16.28
C ALA A 28 5.05 11.38 -16.83
N VAL A 29 5.68 10.57 -15.99
CA VAL A 29 6.70 9.59 -16.39
C VAL A 29 6.10 8.51 -17.30
N VAL A 30 4.93 7.99 -16.97
CA VAL A 30 4.23 7.00 -17.80
C VAL A 30 3.85 7.59 -19.15
N GLU A 31 3.34 8.81 -19.17
CA GLU A 31 2.94 9.49 -20.40
C GLU A 31 4.16 9.75 -21.31
N GLU A 32 5.26 10.25 -20.77
CA GLU A 32 6.51 10.47 -21.50
C GLU A 32 7.11 9.15 -22.03
N PHE A 33 7.07 8.09 -21.23
CA PHE A 33 7.51 6.77 -21.66
C PHE A 33 6.67 6.24 -22.83
N ILE A 34 5.35 6.36 -22.75
CA ILE A 34 4.43 5.94 -23.81
C ILE A 34 4.69 6.76 -25.09
N LYS A 35 4.89 8.09 -24.94
CA LYS A 35 5.18 9.00 -26.06
C LYS A 35 6.46 8.63 -26.79
N ARG A 36 7.55 8.37 -26.04
CA ARG A 36 8.85 7.95 -26.61
C ARG A 36 8.78 6.62 -27.33
N HIS A 37 7.98 5.67 -26.82
CA HIS A 37 7.90 4.31 -27.35
C HIS A 37 6.65 4.05 -28.20
N ARG A 38 5.99 5.10 -28.68
CA ARG A 38 4.71 5.04 -29.41
C ARG A 38 4.72 4.13 -30.64
N LYS A 39 5.89 3.97 -31.28
CA LYS A 39 6.09 3.11 -32.48
C LYS A 39 6.36 1.64 -32.12
N ASN A 40 6.62 1.32 -30.85
CA ASN A 40 6.94 -0.05 -30.44
C ASN A 40 5.67 -0.92 -30.37
N LYS A 41 5.60 -1.94 -31.23
CA LYS A 41 4.47 -2.86 -31.33
C LYS A 41 4.19 -3.61 -30.02
N TYR A 42 5.24 -4.06 -29.35
CA TYR A 42 5.11 -4.80 -28.08
C TYR A 42 4.60 -3.90 -26.95
N LEU A 43 5.05 -2.67 -26.89
CA LEU A 43 4.59 -1.71 -25.90
C LEU A 43 3.10 -1.40 -26.07
N ARG A 44 2.65 -1.20 -27.32
CA ARG A 44 1.22 -0.98 -27.59
C ARG A 44 0.36 -2.17 -27.18
N GLN A 45 0.84 -3.38 -27.42
CA GLN A 45 0.13 -4.60 -27.00
C GLN A 45 0.07 -4.72 -25.47
N SER A 46 1.16 -4.43 -24.77
CA SER A 46 1.21 -4.41 -23.32
C SER A 46 0.30 -3.32 -22.72
N LEU A 47 0.31 -2.13 -23.31
CA LEU A 47 -0.57 -1.04 -22.89
C LEU A 47 -2.05 -1.40 -23.04
N ARG A 48 -2.43 -2.02 -24.18
CA ARG A 48 -3.80 -2.53 -24.36
C ARG A 48 -4.18 -3.52 -23.26
N ARG A 49 -3.31 -4.48 -22.93
CA ARG A 49 -3.54 -5.44 -21.84
C ARG A 49 -3.69 -4.73 -20.51
N PHE A 50 -2.89 -3.71 -20.21
CA PHE A 50 -3.00 -2.94 -18.97
C PHE A 50 -4.32 -2.17 -18.89
N ILE A 51 -4.81 -1.61 -20.00
CA ILE A 51 -6.12 -0.96 -20.05
C ILE A 51 -7.24 -1.99 -19.85
N THR A 52 -7.21 -3.10 -20.57
CA THR A 52 -8.22 -4.17 -20.46
C THR A 52 -8.27 -4.76 -19.05
N ASN A 53 -7.12 -4.89 -18.39
CA ASN A 53 -7.04 -5.38 -17.01
C ASN A 53 -7.33 -4.31 -15.96
N GLY A 54 -7.66 -3.10 -16.37
CA GLY A 54 -7.95 -1.99 -15.45
C GLY A 54 -6.73 -1.54 -14.63
N ILE A 55 -5.51 -1.72 -15.14
CA ILE A 55 -4.25 -1.28 -14.52
C ILE A 55 -3.95 0.17 -14.89
N VAL A 56 -4.24 0.53 -16.14
CA VAL A 56 -4.12 1.88 -16.68
C VAL A 56 -5.48 2.28 -17.23
N GLN A 57 -5.87 3.51 -17.04
CA GLN A 57 -7.06 4.10 -17.67
C GLN A 57 -6.65 5.27 -18.56
N ARG A 58 -7.52 5.59 -19.50
CA ARG A 58 -7.36 6.78 -20.36
C ARG A 58 -8.48 7.76 -20.01
N LYS A 59 -8.12 8.94 -19.49
CA LYS A 59 -9.03 10.04 -19.22
C LYS A 59 -8.55 11.26 -20.00
N GLU A 60 -9.44 11.92 -20.74
CA GLU A 60 -9.16 13.17 -21.47
C GLU A 60 -7.91 13.09 -22.37
N GLY A 61 -7.69 11.94 -22.99
CA GLY A 61 -6.52 11.72 -23.84
C GLY A 61 -5.23 11.34 -23.13
N LYS A 62 -5.15 11.46 -21.81
CA LYS A 62 -3.99 11.11 -20.99
C LYS A 62 -4.12 9.71 -20.38
N PHE A 63 -2.98 9.08 -20.12
CA PHE A 63 -2.93 7.79 -19.43
C PHE A 63 -2.67 8.03 -17.95
N SER A 64 -3.46 7.40 -17.10
CA SER A 64 -3.25 7.41 -15.64
C SER A 64 -3.27 5.99 -15.09
N VAL A 65 -2.51 5.77 -14.02
CA VAL A 65 -2.49 4.50 -13.31
C VAL A 65 -3.71 4.42 -12.41
N THR A 66 -4.47 3.35 -12.50
CA THR A 66 -5.62 3.14 -11.60
C THR A 66 -5.14 2.69 -10.22
N PRO A 67 -5.97 2.76 -9.16
CA PRO A 67 -5.65 2.17 -7.87
C PRO A 67 -5.23 0.69 -7.98
N LYS A 68 -5.91 -0.08 -8.83
CA LYS A 68 -5.55 -1.46 -9.15
C LYS A 68 -4.18 -1.56 -9.82
N GLY A 69 -3.88 -0.65 -10.74
CA GLY A 69 -2.59 -0.56 -11.43
C GLY A 69 -1.46 -0.19 -10.49
N PHE A 70 -1.71 0.72 -9.57
CA PHE A 70 -0.76 1.10 -8.56
C PHE A 70 -0.39 -0.09 -7.66
N ILE A 71 -1.38 -0.84 -7.18
CA ILE A 71 -1.16 -2.09 -6.43
C ILE A 71 -0.37 -3.12 -7.26
N TYR A 72 -0.65 -3.23 -8.56
CA TYR A 72 0.09 -4.12 -9.46
C TYR A 72 1.57 -3.73 -9.57
N LEU A 73 1.88 -2.44 -9.73
CA LEU A 73 3.24 -1.93 -9.76
C LEU A 73 3.98 -2.19 -8.45
N LEU A 74 3.34 -1.90 -7.32
CA LEU A 74 3.91 -2.15 -5.99
C LEU A 74 4.25 -3.62 -5.77
N LYS A 75 3.39 -4.55 -6.21
CA LYS A 75 3.69 -5.98 -6.13
C LYS A 75 4.97 -6.35 -6.88
N ARG A 76 5.24 -5.69 -7.98
CA ARG A 76 6.43 -5.93 -8.79
C ARG A 76 7.68 -5.31 -8.16
N LEU A 77 7.55 -4.11 -7.59
CA LEU A 77 8.62 -3.44 -6.84
C LEU A 77 8.95 -4.17 -5.53
N ARG A 78 7.97 -4.75 -4.85
CA ARG A 78 8.19 -5.52 -3.61
C ARG A 78 9.14 -6.70 -3.82
N ASN A 79 9.12 -7.34 -4.97
CA ASN A 79 10.05 -8.43 -5.28
C ASN A 79 11.51 -7.95 -5.42
N THR A 80 11.76 -6.66 -5.52
CA THR A 80 13.10 -6.05 -5.60
C THR A 80 13.57 -5.42 -4.29
N VAL A 81 12.71 -5.29 -3.27
CA VAL A 81 13.01 -4.54 -2.04
C VAL A 81 13.24 -5.45 -0.81
N HIS A 82 13.17 -6.78 -0.94
CA HIS A 82 13.30 -7.70 0.19
C HIS A 82 14.75 -8.01 0.62
N THR A 83 15.63 -7.00 0.69
CA THR A 83 16.98 -7.17 1.23
C THR A 83 17.28 -6.39 2.51
N LYS A 84 16.33 -5.71 3.11
CA LYS A 84 16.56 -5.11 4.42
C LYS A 84 16.44 -6.18 5.50
N LYS A 85 17.54 -6.38 6.24
CA LYS A 85 17.57 -7.20 7.46
C LYS A 85 16.43 -6.76 8.38
N TRP A 86 15.69 -7.72 8.94
CA TRP A 86 14.65 -7.41 9.93
C TRP A 86 15.24 -6.65 11.12
N ASP A 87 14.57 -5.61 11.54
CA ASP A 87 15.00 -4.71 12.61
C ASP A 87 14.58 -5.18 14.02
N GLY A 88 14.08 -6.41 14.14
CA GLY A 88 13.60 -6.97 15.40
C GLY A 88 12.22 -6.45 15.83
N LYS A 89 11.55 -5.66 15.01
CA LYS A 89 10.26 -5.04 15.37
C LYS A 89 9.12 -5.52 14.51
N TRP A 90 7.98 -5.75 15.14
CA TRP A 90 6.72 -6.08 14.51
C TRP A 90 5.88 -4.83 14.26
N ARG A 91 5.21 -4.77 13.13
CA ARG A 91 4.22 -3.73 12.80
C ARG A 91 2.85 -4.38 12.86
N LEU A 92 2.05 -3.97 13.81
CA LEU A 92 0.68 -4.42 13.95
C LEU A 92 -0.27 -3.36 13.41
N VAL A 93 -1.27 -3.81 12.69
CA VAL A 93 -2.42 -2.99 12.32
C VAL A 93 -3.65 -3.62 12.95
N SER A 94 -4.26 -2.89 13.87
CA SER A 94 -5.58 -3.21 14.43
C SER A 94 -6.61 -2.30 13.79
N PHE A 95 -7.80 -2.81 13.48
CA PHE A 95 -8.87 -2.00 12.93
C PHE A 95 -10.22 -2.36 13.52
N ASP A 96 -11.03 -1.32 13.66
CA ASP A 96 -12.44 -1.44 14.04
C ASP A 96 -13.30 -0.70 13.01
N VAL A 97 -14.05 -1.46 12.22
CA VAL A 97 -14.91 -0.94 11.17
C VAL A 97 -16.35 -1.30 11.51
N PRO A 98 -17.27 -0.32 11.60
CA PRO A 98 -18.68 -0.58 11.89
C PRO A 98 -19.29 -1.59 10.91
N VAL A 99 -20.26 -2.38 11.38
CA VAL A 99 -20.94 -3.41 10.57
C VAL A 99 -21.55 -2.83 9.29
N ARG A 100 -22.11 -1.62 9.38
CA ARG A 100 -22.67 -0.88 8.23
C ARG A 100 -21.67 -0.51 7.14
N SER A 101 -20.38 -0.66 7.39
CA SER A 101 -19.27 -0.32 6.48
C SER A 101 -18.47 -1.57 6.11
N ASP A 102 -19.13 -2.70 5.88
CA ASP A 102 -18.45 -3.98 5.62
C ASP A 102 -17.54 -3.95 4.38
N GLU A 103 -17.89 -3.16 3.37
CA GLU A 103 -17.03 -2.93 2.20
C GLU A 103 -15.66 -2.36 2.59
N LYS A 104 -15.63 -1.37 3.49
CA LYS A 104 -14.37 -0.79 4.00
C LYS A 104 -13.56 -1.83 4.78
N ARG A 105 -14.23 -2.71 5.54
CA ARG A 105 -13.57 -3.82 6.24
C ARG A 105 -12.94 -4.82 5.28
N GLN A 106 -13.65 -5.20 4.23
CA GLN A 106 -13.14 -6.12 3.21
C GLN A 106 -11.98 -5.49 2.44
N GLN A 107 -12.08 -4.22 2.10
CA GLN A 107 -11.03 -3.46 1.41
C GLN A 107 -9.76 -3.36 2.25
N LEU A 108 -9.91 -3.07 3.54
CA LEU A 108 -8.77 -3.01 4.47
C LEU A 108 -8.08 -4.36 4.60
N ARG A 109 -8.84 -5.45 4.76
CA ARG A 109 -8.29 -6.82 4.77
C ARG A 109 -7.56 -7.15 3.47
N TYR A 110 -8.11 -6.74 2.34
CA TYR A 110 -7.49 -6.93 1.05
C TYR A 110 -6.14 -6.20 0.96
N PHE A 111 -6.08 -4.92 1.38
CA PHE A 111 -4.83 -4.17 1.38
C PHE A 111 -3.80 -4.78 2.32
N LEU A 112 -4.16 -5.08 3.56
CA LEU A 112 -3.26 -5.69 4.53
C LEU A 112 -2.63 -6.98 4.00
N LYS A 113 -3.44 -7.91 3.50
CA LYS A 113 -2.95 -9.15 2.87
C LYS A 113 -2.05 -8.86 1.66
N ARG A 114 -2.41 -7.88 0.86
CA ARG A 114 -1.68 -7.51 -0.35
C ARG A 114 -0.30 -6.91 -0.05
N PHE A 115 -0.18 -6.17 1.04
CA PHE A 115 1.08 -5.61 1.53
C PHE A 115 1.88 -6.58 2.41
N GLY A 116 1.47 -7.83 2.47
CA GLY A 116 2.21 -8.90 3.12
C GLY A 116 2.02 -8.97 4.62
N PHE A 117 0.96 -8.37 5.14
CA PHE A 117 0.57 -8.59 6.51
C PHE A 117 -0.04 -9.98 6.68
N HIS A 118 0.32 -10.64 7.76
CA HIS A 118 -0.29 -11.88 8.22
C HIS A 118 -1.39 -11.57 9.23
N GLN A 119 -2.48 -12.32 9.18
CA GLN A 119 -3.62 -12.13 10.08
C GLN A 119 -3.38 -12.86 11.39
N LEU A 120 -3.29 -12.12 12.50
CA LEU A 120 -3.24 -12.68 13.86
C LEU A 120 -4.64 -12.98 14.41
N GLN A 121 -5.56 -12.02 14.22
CA GLN A 121 -6.95 -12.09 14.66
C GLN A 121 -7.86 -11.47 13.61
N LYS A 122 -9.18 -11.59 13.79
CA LYS A 122 -10.17 -11.08 12.79
C LYS A 122 -9.90 -9.63 12.34
N SER A 123 -9.38 -8.79 13.25
CA SER A 123 -9.12 -7.36 13.01
C SER A 123 -7.71 -6.94 13.39
N VAL A 124 -6.77 -7.89 13.52
CA VAL A 124 -5.37 -7.63 13.86
C VAL A 124 -4.47 -8.31 12.85
N TYR A 125 -3.57 -7.56 12.27
CA TYR A 125 -2.62 -8.02 11.27
C TYR A 125 -1.21 -7.61 11.65
N VAL A 126 -0.22 -8.40 11.28
CA VAL A 126 1.19 -8.18 11.62
C VAL A 126 2.09 -8.30 10.40
N CYS A 127 3.16 -7.51 10.39
CA CYS A 127 4.20 -7.57 9.38
C CYS A 127 5.56 -7.24 10.01
N PRO A 128 6.67 -7.91 9.65
CA PRO A 128 8.01 -7.57 10.12
C PRO A 128 8.64 -6.40 9.34
N SER A 129 8.13 -6.12 8.15
CA SER A 129 8.67 -5.10 7.27
C SER A 129 8.18 -3.71 7.66
N HIS A 130 8.99 -2.68 7.36
CA HIS A 130 8.52 -1.30 7.44
C HIS A 130 7.27 -1.11 6.58
N MET A 131 6.31 -0.38 7.12
CA MET A 131 5.14 0.00 6.36
C MET A 131 5.55 0.96 5.25
N SER A 132 5.18 0.62 4.03
CA SER A 132 5.49 1.46 2.89
C SER A 132 4.59 2.68 2.85
N GLU A 133 5.10 3.76 2.30
CA GLU A 133 4.33 4.99 2.08
C GLU A 133 3.09 4.72 1.23
N GLU A 134 3.20 3.80 0.28
CA GLU A 134 2.10 3.41 -0.59
C GLU A 134 0.96 2.73 0.15
N PHE A 135 1.27 1.97 1.21
CA PHE A 135 0.23 1.41 2.07
C PHE A 135 -0.58 2.54 2.72
N TRP A 136 0.11 3.52 3.30
CA TRP A 136 -0.52 4.67 3.92
C TRP A 136 -1.34 5.49 2.93
N LYS A 137 -0.83 5.71 1.72
CA LYS A 137 -1.55 6.39 0.66
C LYS A 137 -2.90 5.73 0.39
N LEU A 138 -2.92 4.41 0.22
CA LEU A 138 -4.17 3.69 -0.02
C LEU A 138 -5.12 3.78 1.19
N ILE A 139 -4.60 3.71 2.41
CA ILE A 139 -5.41 3.85 3.62
C ILE A 139 -6.12 5.22 3.63
N VAL A 140 -5.42 6.29 3.28
CA VAL A 140 -5.99 7.65 3.22
C VAL A 140 -6.92 7.82 2.00
N GLU A 141 -6.51 7.36 0.81
CA GLU A 141 -7.31 7.47 -0.42
C GLU A 141 -8.69 6.82 -0.32
N TYR A 142 -8.77 5.76 0.49
CA TYR A 142 -10.02 5.02 0.71
C TYR A 142 -10.73 5.36 2.03
N ASP A 143 -10.34 6.45 2.70
CA ASP A 143 -10.89 6.90 4.00
C ASP A 143 -10.90 5.77 5.04
N LEU A 144 -9.79 5.05 5.15
CA LEU A 144 -9.65 3.90 6.06
C LEU A 144 -8.84 4.25 7.32
N GLU A 145 -8.15 5.38 7.35
CA GLU A 145 -7.27 5.81 8.43
C GLU A 145 -8.00 5.93 9.77
N GLY A 146 -9.24 6.42 9.74
CA GLY A 146 -10.07 6.57 10.95
C GLY A 146 -10.44 5.24 11.63
N TYR A 147 -10.33 4.13 10.90
CA TYR A 147 -10.64 2.80 11.41
C TYR A 147 -9.41 2.03 11.87
N CYS A 148 -8.20 2.51 11.60
CA CYS A 148 -6.96 1.78 11.83
C CYS A 148 -6.16 2.36 13.00
N LYS A 149 -5.55 1.47 13.76
CA LYS A 149 -4.48 1.80 14.72
C LYS A 149 -3.25 1.02 14.34
N VAL A 150 -2.12 1.71 14.25
CA VAL A 150 -0.83 1.09 13.96
C VAL A 150 0.02 1.13 15.20
N MET A 151 0.65 0.00 15.48
CA MET A 151 1.52 -0.19 16.64
C MET A 151 2.85 -0.75 16.18
N LEU A 152 3.93 -0.25 16.75
CA LEU A 152 5.25 -0.83 16.65
C LEU A 152 5.49 -1.65 17.92
N VAL A 153 5.76 -2.93 17.75
CA VAL A 153 5.87 -3.88 18.87
C VAL A 153 7.22 -4.59 18.77
N GLU A 154 7.95 -4.64 19.85
CA GLU A 154 9.26 -5.30 19.92
C GLU A 154 9.13 -6.77 20.28
N ILE A 155 8.15 -7.12 21.11
CA ILE A 155 7.94 -8.48 21.61
C ILE A 155 6.49 -8.90 21.36
N ILE A 156 6.31 -10.04 20.72
CA ILE A 156 5.05 -10.78 20.67
C ILE A 156 5.33 -12.14 21.30
N GLU A 157 4.70 -12.44 22.39
CA GLU A 157 4.82 -13.74 23.03
C GLU A 157 4.27 -14.85 22.10
N GLY A 158 5.04 -15.92 21.90
CA GLY A 158 4.65 -16.99 20.98
C GLY A 158 4.81 -16.64 19.50
N ASP A 159 5.80 -15.83 19.13
CA ASP A 159 6.02 -15.38 17.75
C ASP A 159 6.76 -16.40 16.86
N GLU A 160 7.04 -17.60 17.34
CA GLU A 160 7.79 -18.63 16.61
C GLU A 160 7.11 -19.01 15.28
N GLU A 161 5.79 -19.08 15.29
CA GLU A 161 5.03 -19.36 14.07
C GLU A 161 5.13 -18.20 13.08
N LEU A 162 5.06 -16.96 13.57
CA LEU A 162 5.22 -15.76 12.74
C LEU A 162 6.62 -15.70 12.13
N ARG A 163 7.66 -16.00 12.91
CA ARG A 163 9.04 -16.07 12.41
C ARG A 163 9.18 -17.11 11.30
N ARG A 164 8.54 -18.26 11.44
CA ARG A 164 8.51 -19.28 10.37
C ARG A 164 7.78 -18.77 9.11
N ILE A 165 6.61 -18.16 9.26
CA ILE A 165 5.82 -17.61 8.15
C ILE A 165 6.62 -16.58 7.36
N PHE A 166 7.31 -15.70 8.07
CA PHE A 166 8.08 -14.61 7.47
C PHE A 166 9.55 -14.98 7.17
N LYS A 167 9.98 -16.20 7.46
CA LYS A 167 11.36 -16.68 7.27
C LYS A 167 12.39 -15.83 8.01
N LEU A 168 12.07 -15.47 9.23
CA LEU A 168 12.93 -14.66 10.12
C LEU A 168 13.81 -15.56 10.99
N PRO A 169 14.93 -15.03 11.55
CA PRO A 169 15.72 -15.72 12.54
C PRO A 169 14.88 -16.16 13.73
N GLN A 170 15.09 -17.36 14.20
CA GLN A 170 14.50 -17.81 15.48
C GLN A 170 15.16 -17.06 16.62
N ALA A 171 14.42 -16.85 17.73
CA ALA A 171 14.94 -16.17 18.91
C ALA A 171 15.98 -17.04 19.62
#